data_306727f21e6ae3b872b79d3dc4761b14
#
_entry.id   306727f21e6ae3b872b79d3dc4761b14
#
_cell.length_a   1.000
_cell.length_b   1.000
_cell.length_c   1.000
_cell.angle_alpha   90.00
_cell.angle_beta   90.00
_cell.angle_gamma   90.00
#
_symmetry.space_group_name_H-M   'P 1'
#
loop_
_entity.id
_entity.type
_entity.pdbx_description
1 polymer ?
#
loop_
_entity_poly.entity_id
_entity_poly.type
_entity_poly.pdbx_seq_one_letter_code
_entity_poly.pdbx_strand_id
1 'polypeptide(L)'
;MAPDPHSLRSDPTDLAALRGPLDAEHLRDALVAATGPAAFYQRIDVVEETGSTNADLLAVAGEGDAPRALLAEFQTGGRGRHSRRFEGIPNAQVITSVLLTLPGVDLADLGWLPLLAGIATVDTVRSVTNVPAELKWPNDVLVDGRKVAGILVEIAATTPVPAVVVGIGLNVTLAEDELPVPNATSLLLAGATELDRTRLAQVLLTNLAERMRRWRDHGWDPAALADAYRERCSTVGQRVRAVLPGDTELHGVAVDVDEQGRIVIRPDSGSEPVAIAAGDITHLRPVG
;
A
#
# COMPACT_ATOMS: atom_id res chain seq x y z
N MET A 1 -11.77 35.18 3.95
CA MET A 1 -10.46 35.23 3.30
C MET A 1 -9.81 33.93 3.67
N ALA A 2 -9.80 32.95 2.78
CA ALA A 2 -9.18 31.66 3.02
C ALA A 2 -7.66 31.84 3.07
N PRO A 3 -6.92 31.15 3.96
CA PRO A 3 -5.47 31.23 3.98
C PRO A 3 -4.90 30.67 2.68
N ASP A 4 -3.85 31.32 2.19
CA ASP A 4 -3.10 30.94 1.01
C ASP A 4 -2.49 29.52 1.21
N PRO A 5 -2.80 28.53 0.35
CA PRO A 5 -2.27 27.18 0.48
C PRO A 5 -0.75 27.10 0.29
N HIS A 6 -0.08 28.17 -0.16
CA HIS A 6 1.37 28.22 -0.30
C HIS A 6 2.11 28.80 0.92
N SER A 7 1.41 29.18 2.01
CA SER A 7 2.04 29.76 3.20
C SER A 7 2.49 28.74 4.25
N LEU A 8 2.18 27.46 4.09
CA LEU A 8 2.68 26.37 4.95
C LEU A 8 4.07 25.93 4.46
N ARG A 9 5.06 26.82 4.48
CA ARG A 9 6.43 26.40 4.73
C ARG A 9 6.45 26.01 6.20
N SER A 10 6.29 24.71 6.45
CA SER A 10 6.33 24.15 7.79
C SER A 10 7.64 24.53 8.44
N ASP A 11 7.55 25.33 9.50
CA ASP A 11 8.69 25.60 10.38
C ASP A 11 9.23 24.22 10.84
N PRO A 12 10.54 23.94 10.78
CA PRO A 12 11.13 22.69 11.26
C PRO A 12 10.67 22.33 12.69
N THR A 13 10.32 23.31 13.50
CA THR A 13 9.80 23.15 14.85
C THR A 13 8.40 22.48 14.86
N ASP A 14 7.56 22.76 13.87
CA ASP A 14 6.22 22.18 13.75
C ASP A 14 6.27 20.73 13.27
N LEU A 15 7.21 20.37 12.39
CA LEU A 15 7.39 18.98 11.93
C LEU A 15 7.83 18.04 13.05
N ALA A 16 8.72 18.48 13.93
CA ALA A 16 9.17 17.69 15.07
C ALA A 16 8.01 17.34 16.03
N ALA A 17 7.07 18.27 16.22
CA ALA A 17 5.89 18.04 17.05
C ALA A 17 4.92 16.99 16.43
N LEU A 18 4.89 16.86 15.10
CA LEU A 18 4.06 15.89 14.38
C LEU A 18 4.69 14.50 14.29
N ARG A 19 5.98 14.36 14.62
CA ARG A 19 6.78 13.13 14.43
C ARG A 19 7.07 12.41 15.75
N GLY A 20 6.06 12.32 16.63
CA GLY A 20 6.16 11.49 17.83
C GLY A 20 6.30 9.98 17.48
N PRO A 21 6.83 9.15 18.39
CA PRO A 21 6.91 7.71 18.18
C PRO A 21 5.53 7.07 18.08
N LEU A 22 5.45 5.90 17.43
CA LEU A 22 4.24 5.07 17.42
C LEU A 22 3.96 4.54 18.84
N ASP A 23 2.71 4.58 19.26
CA ASP A 23 2.25 3.98 20.52
C ASP A 23 2.07 2.47 20.34
N ALA A 24 3.13 1.73 20.66
CA ALA A 24 3.17 0.28 20.50
C ALA A 24 2.20 -0.45 21.46
N GLU A 25 1.95 0.09 22.65
CA GLU A 25 1.02 -0.47 23.64
C GLU A 25 -0.40 -0.33 23.12
N HIS A 26 -0.78 0.87 22.69
CA HIS A 26 -2.09 1.12 22.08
C HIS A 26 -2.35 0.22 20.87
N LEU A 27 -1.38 0.04 19.98
CA LEU A 27 -1.54 -0.83 18.79
C LEU A 27 -1.75 -2.29 19.18
N ARG A 28 -1.03 -2.81 20.18
CA ARG A 28 -1.21 -4.17 20.67
C ARG A 28 -2.58 -4.35 21.31
N ASP A 29 -2.99 -3.44 22.16
CA ASP A 29 -4.27 -3.49 22.86
C ASP A 29 -5.45 -3.44 21.87
N ALA A 30 -5.36 -2.55 20.88
CA ALA A 30 -6.42 -2.37 19.90
C ALA A 30 -6.55 -3.53 18.89
N LEU A 31 -5.46 -4.22 18.56
CA LEU A 31 -5.41 -5.13 17.43
C LEU A 31 -5.12 -6.60 17.79
N VAL A 32 -4.42 -6.86 18.90
CA VAL A 32 -4.08 -8.22 19.36
C VAL A 32 -4.99 -8.66 20.48
N ALA A 33 -5.29 -7.77 21.45
CA ALA A 33 -6.15 -8.09 22.59
C ALA A 33 -7.63 -8.24 22.22
N ALA A 34 -8.01 -7.94 20.98
CA ALA A 34 -9.36 -8.19 20.48
C ALA A 34 -9.70 -9.68 20.60
N THR A 35 -10.76 -10.01 21.36
CA THR A 35 -11.21 -11.38 21.57
C THR A 35 -12.32 -11.78 20.59
N GLY A 36 -12.38 -13.08 20.25
CA GLY A 36 -13.41 -13.64 19.38
C GLY A 36 -13.12 -13.48 17.88
N PRO A 37 -14.17 -13.48 17.03
CA PRO A 37 -14.00 -13.42 15.56
C PRO A 37 -13.28 -12.17 15.05
N ALA A 38 -13.14 -11.13 15.88
CA ALA A 38 -12.40 -9.91 15.55
C ALA A 38 -10.87 -10.05 15.67
N ALA A 39 -10.38 -11.03 16.42
CA ALA A 39 -8.94 -11.26 16.56
C ALA A 39 -8.33 -11.72 15.23
N PHE A 40 -7.46 -10.90 14.66
CA PHE A 40 -6.76 -11.23 13.41
C PHE A 40 -5.27 -11.38 13.64
N TYR A 41 -4.63 -10.36 14.22
CA TYR A 41 -3.21 -10.39 14.49
C TYR A 41 -2.90 -11.20 15.76
N GLN A 42 -1.90 -12.06 15.66
CA GLN A 42 -1.38 -12.79 16.83
C GLN A 42 -0.25 -12.01 17.50
N ARG A 43 0.42 -11.15 16.73
CA ARG A 43 1.53 -10.35 17.24
C ARG A 43 1.67 -9.04 16.47
N ILE A 44 1.96 -7.96 17.21
CA ILE A 44 2.33 -6.65 16.65
C ILE A 44 3.60 -6.17 17.38
N ASP A 45 4.63 -5.93 16.60
CA ASP A 45 5.88 -5.39 17.07
C ASP A 45 6.11 -4.00 16.45
N VAL A 46 6.67 -3.08 17.25
CA VAL A 46 7.14 -1.77 16.79
C VAL A 46 8.61 -1.68 17.15
N VAL A 47 9.45 -1.35 16.18
CA VAL A 47 10.89 -1.17 16.35
C VAL A 47 11.29 0.24 15.95
N GLU A 48 12.32 0.76 16.60
CA GLU A 48 12.82 2.11 16.32
C GLU A 48 13.48 2.16 14.94
N GLU A 49 14.32 1.16 14.61
CA GLU A 49 15.00 1.08 13.32
C GLU A 49 15.16 -0.39 12.88
N THR A 50 15.10 -0.61 11.58
CA THR A 50 15.50 -1.87 10.95
C THR A 50 16.03 -1.64 9.54
N GLY A 51 16.67 -2.67 8.97
CA GLY A 51 17.01 -2.69 7.55
C GLY A 51 15.76 -2.66 6.67
N SER A 52 14.82 -3.57 6.90
CA SER A 52 13.55 -3.65 6.18
C SER A 52 12.56 -4.54 6.93
N THR A 53 11.38 -4.02 7.23
CA THR A 53 10.30 -4.76 7.90
C THR A 53 9.85 -5.98 7.10
N ASN A 54 9.85 -5.90 5.75
CA ASN A 54 9.60 -7.06 4.90
C ASN A 54 10.68 -8.14 5.08
N ALA A 55 11.96 -7.75 5.05
CA ALA A 55 13.07 -8.69 5.18
C ALA A 55 13.05 -9.40 6.53
N ASP A 56 12.75 -8.67 7.61
CA ASP A 56 12.69 -9.23 8.95
C ASP A 56 11.57 -10.26 9.07
N LEU A 57 10.38 -9.97 8.52
CA LEU A 57 9.27 -10.91 8.53
C LEU A 57 9.49 -12.12 7.59
N LEU A 58 10.18 -11.91 6.47
CA LEU A 58 10.57 -13.02 5.59
C LEU A 58 11.54 -13.98 6.28
N ALA A 59 12.46 -13.46 7.10
CA ALA A 59 13.44 -14.27 7.83
C ALA A 59 12.80 -15.18 8.89
N VAL A 60 11.64 -14.80 9.42
CA VAL A 60 10.91 -15.57 10.45
C VAL A 60 9.66 -16.27 9.89
N ALA A 61 9.46 -16.22 8.58
CA ALA A 61 8.35 -16.92 7.95
C ALA A 61 8.51 -18.44 8.13
N GLY A 62 7.49 -19.07 8.71
CA GLY A 62 7.53 -20.51 9.06
C GLY A 62 7.76 -20.78 10.55
N GLU A 63 8.09 -19.79 11.37
CA GLU A 63 8.24 -19.94 12.82
C GLU A 63 6.91 -19.89 13.59
N GLY A 64 5.78 -20.09 12.94
CA GLY A 64 4.44 -20.04 13.56
C GLY A 64 3.85 -18.62 13.57
N ASP A 65 2.87 -18.36 14.42
CA ASP A 65 2.30 -17.05 14.78
C ASP A 65 2.07 -16.03 13.63
N ALA A 66 1.37 -16.44 12.59
CA ALA A 66 0.79 -15.54 11.60
C ALA A 66 -0.74 -15.48 11.78
N PRO A 67 -1.39 -14.33 11.55
CA PRO A 67 -0.88 -13.05 11.07
C PRO A 67 -0.08 -12.25 12.09
N ARG A 68 1.06 -11.72 11.63
CA ARG A 68 2.00 -10.96 12.46
C ARG A 68 2.36 -9.65 11.77
N ALA A 69 2.27 -8.53 12.47
CA ALA A 69 2.65 -7.23 11.93
C ALA A 69 3.95 -6.72 12.59
N LEU A 70 4.79 -6.10 11.77
CA LEU A 70 5.99 -5.37 12.21
C LEU A 70 5.92 -3.95 11.67
N LEU A 71 6.02 -2.97 12.57
CA LEU A 71 6.13 -1.56 12.22
C LEU A 71 7.53 -1.07 12.57
N ALA A 72 8.03 -0.10 11.81
CA ALA A 72 9.30 0.56 12.10
C ALA A 72 9.15 2.07 12.03
N GLU A 73 9.86 2.78 12.91
CA GLU A 73 9.95 4.23 12.85
C GLU A 73 10.83 4.68 11.67
N PHE A 74 11.83 3.85 11.33
CA PHE A 74 12.74 4.10 10.24
C PHE A 74 13.26 2.81 9.60
N GLN A 75 13.51 2.84 8.28
CA GLN A 75 14.19 1.78 7.54
C GLN A 75 15.46 2.29 6.86
N THR A 76 16.60 1.64 7.13
CA THR A 76 17.89 1.97 6.48
C THR A 76 18.07 1.33 5.11
N GLY A 77 17.32 0.30 4.81
CA GLY A 77 17.38 -0.48 3.56
C GLY A 77 16.00 -0.83 3.01
N GLY A 78 15.04 0.11 3.11
CA GLY A 78 13.68 -0.09 2.63
C GLY A 78 13.64 -0.44 1.14
N ARG A 79 12.73 -1.36 0.78
CA ARG A 79 12.64 -1.92 -0.57
C ARG A 79 11.31 -1.58 -1.24
N GLY A 80 11.38 -1.30 -2.54
CA GLY A 80 10.25 -1.24 -3.45
C GLY A 80 10.39 -2.28 -4.56
N ARG A 81 9.43 -2.32 -5.48
CA ARG A 81 9.49 -3.19 -6.66
C ARG A 81 10.70 -2.88 -7.55
N HIS A 82 11.18 -3.90 -8.28
CA HIS A 82 12.31 -3.79 -9.22
C HIS A 82 13.57 -3.20 -8.57
N SER A 83 13.89 -3.62 -7.33
CA SER A 83 15.06 -3.18 -6.57
C SER A 83 15.12 -1.66 -6.31
N ARG A 84 14.03 -0.93 -6.48
CA ARG A 84 13.95 0.48 -6.07
C ARG A 84 14.05 0.57 -4.56
N ARG A 85 14.68 1.63 -4.07
CA ARG A 85 14.72 1.93 -2.65
C ARG A 85 13.41 2.58 -2.21
N PHE A 86 12.97 2.26 -1.00
CA PHE A 86 11.98 3.01 -0.26
C PHE A 86 12.73 3.82 0.79
N GLU A 87 12.89 5.10 0.53
CA GLU A 87 13.61 6.03 1.39
C GLU A 87 12.62 6.78 2.28
N GLY A 88 13.04 7.13 3.48
CA GLY A 88 12.19 7.82 4.44
C GLY A 88 12.99 8.66 5.43
N ILE A 89 12.25 9.40 6.22
CA ILE A 89 12.74 10.17 7.36
C ILE A 89 12.20 9.52 8.63
N PRO A 90 12.99 9.41 9.70
CA PRO A 90 12.50 8.86 10.96
C PRO A 90 11.20 9.53 11.43
N ASN A 91 10.24 8.73 11.84
CA ASN A 91 8.94 9.16 12.36
C ASN A 91 8.07 9.98 11.37
N ALA A 92 8.38 9.98 10.06
CA ALA A 92 7.61 10.75 9.08
C ALA A 92 6.61 9.91 8.27
N GLN A 93 6.63 8.59 8.43
CA GLN A 93 5.85 7.65 7.63
C GLN A 93 5.20 6.59 8.52
N VAL A 94 4.12 5.95 8.04
CA VAL A 94 3.71 4.64 8.55
C VAL A 94 4.39 3.59 7.70
N ILE A 95 5.33 2.86 8.29
CA ILE A 95 6.07 1.77 7.66
C ILE A 95 5.63 0.50 8.36
N THR A 96 4.93 -0.38 7.66
CA THR A 96 4.43 -1.63 8.23
C THR A 96 4.54 -2.77 7.24
N SER A 97 4.83 -3.96 7.76
CA SER A 97 4.74 -5.22 7.03
C SER A 97 3.90 -6.21 7.80
N VAL A 98 3.16 -7.05 7.08
CA VAL A 98 2.30 -8.10 7.67
C VAL A 98 2.66 -9.44 7.04
N LEU A 99 3.09 -10.39 7.87
CA LEU A 99 3.23 -11.80 7.51
C LEU A 99 1.88 -12.49 7.59
N LEU A 100 1.49 -13.13 6.52
CA LEU A 100 0.23 -13.85 6.37
C LEU A 100 0.49 -15.29 5.93
N THR A 101 -0.23 -16.24 6.50
CA THR A 101 -0.39 -17.59 5.95
C THR A 101 -1.77 -17.71 5.32
N LEU A 102 -1.86 -18.31 4.14
CA LEU A 102 -3.03 -18.27 3.27
C LEU A 102 -3.52 -19.69 2.93
N PRO A 103 -4.04 -20.46 3.92
CA PRO A 103 -4.51 -21.82 3.68
C PRO A 103 -5.70 -21.81 2.72
N GLY A 104 -5.57 -22.56 1.61
CA GLY A 104 -6.63 -22.72 0.61
C GLY A 104 -6.67 -21.66 -0.49
N VAL A 105 -5.75 -20.68 -0.48
CA VAL A 105 -5.61 -19.72 -1.58
C VAL A 105 -4.93 -20.40 -2.78
N ASP A 106 -5.45 -20.16 -3.98
CA ASP A 106 -4.73 -20.51 -5.21
C ASP A 106 -3.53 -19.56 -5.42
N LEU A 107 -2.39 -20.10 -5.84
CA LEU A 107 -1.19 -19.31 -6.12
C LEU A 107 -1.44 -18.26 -7.23
N ALA A 108 -2.36 -18.56 -8.15
CA ALA A 108 -2.76 -17.62 -9.19
C ALA A 108 -3.42 -16.35 -8.64
N ASP A 109 -4.07 -16.46 -7.47
CA ASP A 109 -4.79 -15.35 -6.84
C ASP A 109 -3.91 -14.48 -5.93
N LEU A 110 -2.65 -14.86 -5.69
CA LEU A 110 -1.72 -14.05 -4.91
C LEU A 110 -1.50 -12.64 -5.51
N GLY A 111 -1.75 -12.48 -6.81
CA GLY A 111 -1.75 -11.17 -7.49
C GLY A 111 -2.74 -10.16 -6.91
N TRP A 112 -3.78 -10.61 -6.19
CA TRP A 112 -4.74 -9.76 -5.54
C TRP A 112 -4.24 -9.12 -4.24
N LEU A 113 -3.22 -9.65 -3.60
CA LEU A 113 -2.72 -9.15 -2.31
C LEU A 113 -2.27 -7.68 -2.35
N PRO A 114 -1.43 -7.24 -3.32
CA PRO A 114 -1.08 -5.83 -3.39
C PRO A 114 -2.29 -4.93 -3.69
N LEU A 115 -3.28 -5.44 -4.44
CA LEU A 115 -4.50 -4.70 -4.77
C LEU A 115 -5.40 -4.56 -3.53
N LEU A 116 -5.58 -5.63 -2.76
CA LEU A 116 -6.32 -5.63 -1.49
C LEU A 116 -5.67 -4.68 -0.47
N ALA A 117 -4.34 -4.74 -0.32
CA ALA A 117 -3.61 -3.82 0.55
C ALA A 117 -3.76 -2.36 0.09
N GLY A 118 -3.81 -2.14 -1.23
CA GLY A 118 -4.11 -0.83 -1.81
C GLY A 118 -5.49 -0.32 -1.42
N ILE A 119 -6.53 -1.16 -1.55
CA ILE A 119 -7.88 -0.81 -1.13
C ILE A 119 -7.91 -0.43 0.36
N ALA A 120 -7.28 -1.25 1.23
CA ALA A 120 -7.21 -0.96 2.67
C ALA A 120 -6.52 0.38 2.95
N THR A 121 -5.45 0.69 2.21
CA THR A 121 -4.72 1.97 2.35
C THR A 121 -5.56 3.16 1.89
N VAL A 122 -6.24 3.07 0.74
CA VAL A 122 -7.14 4.14 0.26
C VAL A 122 -8.27 4.40 1.24
N ASP A 123 -8.92 3.34 1.74
CA ASP A 123 -10.01 3.48 2.71
C ASP A 123 -9.54 4.12 4.01
N THR A 124 -8.33 3.78 4.46
CA THR A 124 -7.70 4.39 5.63
C THR A 124 -7.46 5.88 5.41
N VAL A 125 -6.80 6.24 4.32
CA VAL A 125 -6.52 7.65 4.00
C VAL A 125 -7.82 8.44 3.92
N ARG A 126 -8.81 7.97 3.16
CA ARG A 126 -10.10 8.66 3.01
C ARG A 126 -10.85 8.83 4.32
N SER A 127 -10.92 7.77 5.15
CA SER A 127 -11.72 7.78 6.38
C SER A 127 -11.08 8.56 7.52
N VAL A 128 -9.75 8.56 7.61
CA VAL A 128 -9.03 9.22 8.72
C VAL A 128 -8.70 10.67 8.38
N THR A 129 -8.35 10.97 7.12
CA THR A 129 -7.75 12.27 6.77
C THR A 129 -8.63 13.15 5.89
N ASN A 130 -9.74 12.63 5.38
CA ASN A 130 -10.60 13.26 4.37
C ASN A 130 -9.89 13.60 3.04
N VAL A 131 -8.69 13.04 2.79
CA VAL A 131 -7.96 13.26 1.55
C VAL A 131 -8.46 12.29 0.47
N PRO A 132 -8.73 12.73 -0.78
CA PRO A 132 -9.26 11.90 -1.85
C PRO A 132 -8.18 11.02 -2.48
N ALA A 133 -7.78 9.95 -1.79
CA ALA A 133 -6.79 8.99 -2.29
C ALA A 133 -7.39 8.06 -3.34
N GLU A 134 -6.57 7.63 -4.31
CA GLU A 134 -6.93 6.72 -5.40
C GLU A 134 -5.88 5.64 -5.57
N LEU A 135 -6.27 4.53 -6.20
CA LEU A 135 -5.35 3.46 -6.57
C LEU A 135 -4.75 3.69 -7.94
N LYS A 136 -3.46 3.48 -8.06
CA LYS A 136 -2.79 3.30 -9.34
C LYS A 136 -2.24 1.89 -9.43
N TRP A 137 -2.74 1.13 -10.41
CA TRP A 137 -2.28 -0.24 -10.62
C TRP A 137 -0.77 -0.29 -10.86
N PRO A 138 -0.04 -1.28 -10.29
CA PRO A 138 -0.57 -2.37 -9.47
C PRO A 138 -0.47 -2.11 -7.95
N ASN A 139 0.27 -1.12 -7.47
CA ASN A 139 0.74 -1.10 -6.09
C ASN A 139 0.97 0.30 -5.49
N ASP A 140 0.47 1.35 -6.15
CA ASP A 140 0.61 2.72 -5.67
C ASP A 140 -0.73 3.29 -5.21
N VAL A 141 -0.68 4.12 -4.17
CA VAL A 141 -1.78 4.99 -3.76
C VAL A 141 -1.40 6.42 -4.11
N LEU A 142 -2.31 7.12 -4.77
CA LEU A 142 -2.12 8.48 -5.22
C LEU A 142 -3.06 9.45 -4.50
N VAL A 143 -2.62 10.70 -4.38
CA VAL A 143 -3.43 11.88 -4.08
C VAL A 143 -3.05 12.94 -5.11
N ASP A 144 -4.03 13.47 -5.82
CA ASP A 144 -3.85 14.46 -6.89
C ASP A 144 -2.78 14.02 -7.93
N GLY A 145 -2.79 12.71 -8.26
CA GLY A 145 -1.85 12.11 -9.21
C GLY A 145 -0.41 11.93 -8.69
N ARG A 146 -0.12 12.29 -7.44
CA ARG A 146 1.19 12.11 -6.77
C ARG A 146 1.12 10.92 -5.79
N LYS A 147 2.19 10.15 -5.71
CA LYS A 147 2.27 8.94 -4.88
C LYS A 147 2.38 9.28 -3.39
N VAL A 148 1.39 8.86 -2.60
CA VAL A 148 1.37 8.99 -1.13
C VAL A 148 1.75 7.69 -0.43
N ALA A 149 1.50 6.52 -1.07
CA ALA A 149 1.90 5.24 -0.51
C ALA A 149 2.35 4.25 -1.60
N GLY A 150 3.18 3.31 -1.20
CA GLY A 150 3.62 2.17 -2.01
C GLY A 150 3.44 0.86 -1.27
N ILE A 151 3.12 -0.20 -2.03
CA ILE A 151 2.88 -1.55 -1.52
C ILE A 151 3.89 -2.49 -2.15
N LEU A 152 4.46 -3.39 -1.33
CA LEU A 152 5.36 -4.45 -1.78
C LEU A 152 4.93 -5.78 -1.16
N VAL A 153 4.49 -6.72 -1.99
CA VAL A 153 4.21 -8.09 -1.56
C VAL A 153 5.35 -8.99 -1.97
N GLU A 154 5.86 -9.77 -1.03
CA GLU A 154 6.91 -10.76 -1.25
C GLU A 154 6.45 -12.13 -0.77
N ILE A 155 6.68 -13.16 -1.59
CA ILE A 155 6.32 -14.55 -1.28
C ILE A 155 7.41 -15.14 -0.39
N ALA A 156 7.03 -15.60 0.81
CA ALA A 156 7.90 -16.27 1.76
C ALA A 156 7.95 -17.78 1.50
N ALA A 157 6.79 -18.38 1.20
CA ALA A 157 6.67 -19.80 0.86
C ALA A 157 5.46 -20.03 -0.04
N THR A 158 5.53 -21.10 -0.86
CA THR A 158 4.39 -21.55 -1.68
C THR A 158 3.82 -22.89 -1.20
N THR A 159 4.60 -23.64 -0.42
CA THR A 159 4.24 -24.96 0.11
C THR A 159 4.73 -25.09 1.54
N PRO A 160 4.08 -25.90 2.41
CA PRO A 160 2.78 -26.61 2.23
C PRO A 160 1.58 -25.66 2.23
N VAL A 161 1.73 -24.45 2.79
CA VAL A 161 0.72 -23.39 2.80
C VAL A 161 1.39 -22.11 2.28
N PRO A 162 0.76 -21.39 1.34
CA PRO A 162 1.32 -20.10 0.90
C PRO A 162 1.51 -19.14 2.07
N ALA A 163 2.68 -18.55 2.15
CA ALA A 163 3.01 -17.50 3.10
C ALA A 163 3.57 -16.29 2.36
N VAL A 164 3.13 -15.11 2.74
CA VAL A 164 3.50 -13.85 2.09
C VAL A 164 3.75 -12.76 3.11
N VAL A 165 4.58 -11.80 2.74
CA VAL A 165 4.76 -10.55 3.49
C VAL A 165 4.21 -9.40 2.67
N VAL A 166 3.28 -8.66 3.25
CA VAL A 166 2.64 -7.47 2.65
C VAL A 166 3.22 -6.24 3.32
N GLY A 167 4.08 -5.51 2.62
CA GLY A 167 4.67 -4.25 3.08
C GLY A 167 3.90 -3.05 2.55
N ILE A 168 3.66 -2.07 3.40
CA ILE A 168 2.98 -0.81 3.10
C ILE A 168 3.81 0.34 3.67
N GLY A 169 4.18 1.28 2.81
CA GLY A 169 4.82 2.54 3.20
C GLY A 169 3.91 3.71 2.86
N LEU A 170 3.39 4.43 3.86
CA LEU A 170 2.53 5.59 3.72
C LEU A 170 3.27 6.85 4.17
N ASN A 171 3.42 7.82 3.28
CA ASN A 171 4.04 9.10 3.57
C ASN A 171 3.06 9.98 4.36
N VAL A 172 3.37 10.31 5.60
CA VAL A 172 2.49 11.09 6.48
C VAL A 172 2.93 12.53 6.57
N THR A 173 4.13 12.80 7.10
CA THR A 173 4.61 14.16 7.40
C THR A 173 5.87 14.57 6.64
N LEU A 174 6.17 13.91 5.51
CA LEU A 174 7.29 14.35 4.65
C LEU A 174 7.02 15.75 4.10
N ALA A 175 7.98 16.65 4.23
CA ALA A 175 7.99 17.96 3.59
C ALA A 175 8.39 17.84 2.11
N GLU A 176 8.21 18.88 1.31
CA GLU A 176 8.46 18.84 -0.14
C GLU A 176 9.94 18.51 -0.48
N ASP A 177 10.89 19.00 0.32
CA ASP A 177 12.32 18.76 0.16
C ASP A 177 12.79 17.41 0.71
N GLU A 178 11.93 16.69 1.44
CA GLU A 178 12.17 15.35 1.97
C GLU A 178 11.61 14.24 1.06
N LEU A 179 10.91 14.60 -0.01
CA LEU A 179 10.30 13.62 -0.91
C LEU A 179 11.36 12.86 -1.71
N PRO A 180 11.28 11.52 -1.78
CA PRO A 180 12.30 10.71 -2.45
C PRO A 180 12.31 10.87 -3.98
N VAL A 181 11.17 11.27 -4.57
CA VAL A 181 11.01 11.45 -6.01
C VAL A 181 10.02 12.58 -6.32
N PRO A 182 10.14 13.27 -7.48
CA PRO A 182 9.30 14.44 -7.79
C PRO A 182 7.79 14.16 -7.87
N ASN A 183 7.38 12.91 -8.13
CA ASN A 183 5.99 12.51 -8.21
C ASN A 183 5.45 11.90 -6.90
N ALA A 184 6.21 12.00 -5.80
CA ALA A 184 5.73 11.65 -4.47
C ALA A 184 5.00 12.82 -3.81
N THR A 185 4.19 12.50 -2.80
CA THR A 185 3.56 13.45 -1.88
C THR A 185 3.45 12.81 -0.50
N SER A 186 2.95 13.59 0.48
CA SER A 186 2.60 13.11 1.81
C SER A 186 1.20 13.57 2.19
N LEU A 187 0.63 13.00 3.24
CA LEU A 187 -0.66 13.45 3.78
C LEU A 187 -0.60 14.91 4.23
N LEU A 188 0.51 15.33 4.83
CA LEU A 188 0.75 16.73 5.22
C LEU A 188 0.63 17.66 4.01
N LEU A 189 1.34 17.37 2.92
CA LEU A 189 1.34 18.17 1.69
C LEU A 189 -0.01 18.13 0.97
N ALA A 190 -0.78 17.05 1.16
CA ALA A 190 -2.13 16.90 0.65
C ALA A 190 -3.18 17.62 1.51
N GLY A 191 -2.79 18.30 2.59
CA GLY A 191 -3.70 19.05 3.46
C GLY A 191 -4.57 18.17 4.37
N ALA A 192 -4.08 16.98 4.75
CA ALA A 192 -4.78 16.09 5.64
C ALA A 192 -5.05 16.76 7.01
N THR A 193 -6.24 16.52 7.56
CA THR A 193 -6.66 17.05 8.87
C THR A 193 -6.19 16.22 10.05
N GLU A 194 -5.81 14.96 9.79
CA GLU A 194 -5.29 14.02 10.78
C GLU A 194 -3.96 13.44 10.31
N LEU A 195 -2.94 13.54 11.15
CA LEU A 195 -1.57 13.11 10.87
C LEU A 195 -0.98 12.20 11.95
N ASP A 196 -1.80 11.78 12.93
CA ASP A 196 -1.38 10.82 13.95
C ASP A 196 -1.07 9.46 13.30
N ARG A 197 0.21 9.08 13.32
CA ARG A 197 0.71 7.85 12.71
C ARG A 197 0.21 6.60 13.43
N THR A 198 -0.01 6.66 14.75
CA THR A 198 -0.57 5.54 15.53
C THR A 198 -1.99 5.25 15.08
N ARG A 199 -2.83 6.29 14.99
CA ARG A 199 -4.19 6.16 14.50
C ARG A 199 -4.25 5.66 13.05
N LEU A 200 -3.42 6.22 12.17
CA LEU A 200 -3.32 5.77 10.77
C LEU A 200 -2.91 4.30 10.67
N ALA A 201 -1.91 3.87 11.44
CA ALA A 201 -1.46 2.48 11.49
C ALA A 201 -2.54 1.54 12.02
N GLN A 202 -3.22 1.92 13.10
CA GLN A 202 -4.33 1.14 13.67
C GLN A 202 -5.45 0.93 12.65
N VAL A 203 -5.92 1.99 11.99
CA VAL A 203 -7.02 1.91 11.02
C VAL A 203 -6.59 1.14 9.78
N LEU A 204 -5.35 1.33 9.31
CA LEU A 204 -4.78 0.58 8.17
C LEU A 204 -4.76 -0.92 8.44
N LEU A 205 -4.22 -1.33 9.59
CA LEU A 205 -4.15 -2.74 9.98
C LEU A 205 -5.56 -3.33 10.22
N THR A 206 -6.50 -2.56 10.76
CA THR A 206 -7.90 -2.97 10.88
C THR A 206 -8.54 -3.20 9.52
N ASN A 207 -8.42 -2.25 8.59
CA ASN A 207 -8.96 -2.37 7.24
C ASN A 207 -8.35 -3.55 6.47
N LEU A 208 -7.03 -3.76 6.61
CA LEU A 208 -6.36 -4.91 6.00
C LEU A 208 -6.90 -6.23 6.56
N ALA A 209 -7.02 -6.34 7.88
CA ALA A 209 -7.55 -7.52 8.56
C ALA A 209 -9.00 -7.84 8.15
N GLU A 210 -9.86 -6.83 8.06
CA GLU A 210 -11.25 -6.99 7.63
C GLU A 210 -11.36 -7.48 6.20
N ARG A 211 -10.57 -6.92 5.27
CA ARG A 211 -10.57 -7.34 3.88
C ARG A 211 -10.01 -8.73 3.69
N MET A 212 -8.95 -9.10 4.42
CA MET A 212 -8.40 -10.45 4.40
C MET A 212 -9.41 -11.47 4.92
N ARG A 213 -10.10 -11.16 6.03
CA ARG A 213 -11.17 -12.04 6.55
C ARG A 213 -12.31 -12.20 5.55
N ARG A 214 -12.82 -11.10 4.99
CA ARG A 214 -13.89 -11.16 4.00
C ARG A 214 -13.50 -12.00 2.79
N TRP A 215 -12.31 -11.85 2.27
CA TRP A 215 -11.83 -12.63 1.14
C TRP A 215 -11.75 -14.12 1.49
N ARG A 216 -11.18 -14.45 2.64
CA ARG A 216 -11.17 -15.83 3.16
C ARG A 216 -12.57 -16.41 3.35
N ASP A 217 -13.47 -15.67 3.99
CA ASP A 217 -14.82 -16.14 4.35
C ASP A 217 -15.70 -16.32 3.10
N HIS A 218 -15.33 -15.72 1.96
CA HIS A 218 -15.91 -15.98 0.63
C HIS A 218 -15.13 -17.03 -0.18
N GLY A 219 -14.36 -17.89 0.48
CA GLY A 219 -13.63 -18.98 -0.19
C GLY A 219 -12.50 -18.52 -1.11
N TRP A 220 -11.95 -17.35 -0.85
CA TRP A 220 -10.90 -16.71 -1.65
C TRP A 220 -11.35 -16.29 -3.06
N ASP A 221 -12.64 -16.10 -3.27
CA ASP A 221 -13.18 -15.56 -4.53
C ASP A 221 -12.76 -14.08 -4.69
N PRO A 222 -12.03 -13.71 -5.76
CA PRO A 222 -11.58 -12.35 -5.96
C PRO A 222 -12.67 -11.39 -6.49
N ALA A 223 -13.86 -11.86 -6.86
CA ALA A 223 -14.89 -11.04 -7.49
C ALA A 223 -15.24 -9.78 -6.68
N ALA A 224 -15.45 -9.94 -5.36
CA ALA A 224 -15.76 -8.81 -4.48
C ALA A 224 -14.58 -7.84 -4.32
N LEU A 225 -13.34 -8.32 -4.45
CA LEU A 225 -12.13 -7.47 -4.45
C LEU A 225 -12.04 -6.69 -5.76
N ALA A 226 -12.38 -7.31 -6.89
CA ALA A 226 -12.31 -6.69 -8.21
C ALA A 226 -13.21 -5.45 -8.28
N ASP A 227 -14.46 -5.54 -7.82
CA ASP A 227 -15.38 -4.42 -7.81
C ASP A 227 -14.89 -3.29 -6.90
N ALA A 228 -14.49 -3.62 -5.67
CA ALA A 228 -13.95 -2.64 -4.73
C ALA A 228 -12.67 -1.96 -5.25
N TYR A 229 -11.84 -2.68 -6.01
CA TYR A 229 -10.65 -2.13 -6.63
C TYR A 229 -10.99 -1.17 -7.78
N ARG A 230 -11.88 -1.59 -8.69
CA ARG A 230 -12.32 -0.77 -9.83
C ARG A 230 -12.87 0.58 -9.42
N GLU A 231 -13.69 0.61 -8.36
CA GLU A 231 -14.25 1.85 -7.79
C GLU A 231 -13.18 2.86 -7.34
N ARG A 232 -11.98 2.38 -7.01
CA ARG A 232 -10.89 3.21 -6.45
C ARG A 232 -9.76 3.42 -7.43
N CYS A 233 -9.76 2.69 -8.55
CA CYS A 233 -8.64 2.62 -9.48
C CYS A 233 -8.67 3.76 -10.48
N SER A 234 -7.74 4.71 -10.35
CA SER A 234 -7.58 5.81 -11.30
C SER A 234 -6.89 5.39 -12.60
N THR A 235 -6.37 4.16 -12.70
CA THR A 235 -5.71 3.67 -13.92
C THR A 235 -6.74 3.25 -14.99
N VAL A 236 -7.87 2.67 -14.57
CA VAL A 236 -8.93 2.25 -15.49
C VAL A 236 -9.55 3.49 -16.15
N GLY A 237 -9.70 3.45 -17.47
CA GLY A 237 -10.14 4.56 -18.28
C GLY A 237 -9.02 5.50 -18.75
N GLN A 238 -7.81 5.36 -18.23
CA GLN A 238 -6.68 6.21 -18.59
C GLN A 238 -5.90 5.65 -19.78
N ARG A 239 -5.34 6.57 -20.57
CA ARG A 239 -4.31 6.25 -21.55
C ARG A 239 -3.00 5.99 -20.81
N VAL A 240 -2.39 4.86 -21.08
CA VAL A 240 -1.23 4.38 -20.34
C VAL A 240 -0.11 3.91 -21.26
N ARG A 241 1.10 4.00 -20.74
CA ARG A 241 2.27 3.29 -21.23
C ARG A 241 2.60 2.20 -20.22
N ALA A 242 2.58 0.97 -20.65
CA ALA A 242 3.03 -0.17 -19.87
C ALA A 242 4.41 -0.61 -20.34
N VAL A 243 5.37 -0.71 -19.41
CA VAL A 243 6.69 -1.32 -19.66
C VAL A 243 6.60 -2.75 -19.19
N LEU A 244 6.73 -3.69 -20.11
CA LEU A 244 6.63 -5.13 -19.88
C LEU A 244 8.00 -5.73 -19.61
N PRO A 245 8.08 -6.97 -19.08
CA PRO A 245 9.34 -7.71 -18.99
C PRO A 245 10.06 -7.74 -20.34
N GLY A 246 11.38 -7.46 -20.32
CA GLY A 246 12.19 -7.33 -21.54
C GLY A 246 12.11 -5.96 -22.21
N ASP A 247 11.74 -4.91 -21.47
CA ASP A 247 11.69 -3.51 -21.89
C ASP A 247 10.80 -3.25 -23.11
N THR A 248 9.84 -4.14 -23.36
CA THR A 248 8.84 -3.94 -24.41
C THR A 248 7.77 -2.95 -23.91
N GLU A 249 7.43 -1.97 -24.72
CA GLU A 249 6.39 -0.99 -24.38
C GLU A 249 5.07 -1.31 -25.05
N LEU A 250 3.97 -1.17 -24.31
CA LEU A 250 2.61 -1.22 -24.80
C LEU A 250 1.91 0.11 -24.49
N HIS A 251 1.41 0.77 -25.52
CA HIS A 251 0.62 1.99 -25.41
C HIS A 251 -0.85 1.67 -25.70
N GLY A 252 -1.76 2.22 -24.90
CA GLY A 252 -3.19 1.98 -25.05
C GLY A 252 -4.02 2.58 -23.94
N VAL A 253 -5.28 2.17 -23.88
CA VAL A 253 -6.21 2.54 -22.81
C VAL A 253 -6.38 1.38 -21.86
N ALA A 254 -6.15 1.59 -20.56
CA ALA A 254 -6.48 0.61 -19.53
C ALA A 254 -8.01 0.52 -19.42
N VAL A 255 -8.59 -0.63 -19.73
CA VAL A 255 -10.05 -0.78 -19.83
C VAL A 255 -10.65 -1.54 -18.66
N ASP A 256 -9.88 -2.37 -17.96
CA ASP A 256 -10.38 -3.16 -16.84
C ASP A 256 -9.23 -3.69 -15.98
N VAL A 257 -9.59 -4.27 -14.81
CA VAL A 257 -8.79 -5.21 -14.04
C VAL A 257 -9.55 -6.53 -14.02
N ASP A 258 -8.90 -7.59 -14.51
CA ASP A 258 -9.55 -8.89 -14.66
C ASP A 258 -9.63 -9.70 -13.35
N GLU A 259 -10.18 -10.91 -13.43
CA GLU A 259 -10.39 -11.81 -12.29
C GLU A 259 -9.08 -12.25 -11.60
N GLN A 260 -7.94 -12.15 -12.28
CA GLN A 260 -6.62 -12.43 -11.70
C GLN A 260 -5.89 -11.17 -11.19
N GLY A 261 -6.57 -10.01 -11.15
CA GLY A 261 -5.98 -8.74 -10.73
C GLY A 261 -5.03 -8.11 -11.77
N ARG A 262 -5.04 -8.59 -13.01
CA ARG A 262 -4.20 -8.06 -14.09
C ARG A 262 -4.88 -6.84 -14.72
N ILE A 263 -4.07 -5.84 -15.07
CA ILE A 263 -4.59 -4.71 -15.85
C ILE A 263 -4.82 -5.12 -17.30
N VAL A 264 -5.99 -4.83 -17.82
CA VAL A 264 -6.37 -5.09 -19.21
C VAL A 264 -6.20 -3.80 -20.02
N ILE A 265 -5.33 -3.83 -21.01
CA ILE A 265 -5.05 -2.69 -21.89
C ILE A 265 -5.54 -2.99 -23.29
N ARG A 266 -6.34 -2.07 -23.85
CA ARG A 266 -6.66 -2.05 -25.27
C ARG A 266 -5.58 -1.28 -26.01
N PRO A 267 -4.76 -1.94 -26.85
CA PRO A 267 -3.64 -1.32 -27.53
C PRO A 267 -4.09 -0.26 -28.55
N ASP A 268 -3.27 0.77 -28.74
CA ASP A 268 -3.48 1.80 -29.78
C ASP A 268 -3.40 1.21 -31.20
N SER A 269 -2.76 0.07 -31.38
CA SER A 269 -2.70 -0.66 -32.66
C SER A 269 -4.06 -1.20 -33.11
N GLY A 270 -5.08 -1.18 -32.24
CA GLY A 270 -6.40 -1.75 -32.53
C GLY A 270 -6.47 -3.27 -32.42
N SER A 271 -5.42 -3.92 -31.90
CA SER A 271 -5.45 -5.36 -31.59
C SER A 271 -6.33 -5.67 -30.38
N GLU A 272 -6.59 -6.96 -30.14
CA GLU A 272 -7.36 -7.42 -28.99
C GLU A 272 -6.75 -6.93 -27.66
N PRO A 273 -7.59 -6.70 -26.63
CA PRO A 273 -7.12 -6.31 -25.30
C PRO A 273 -6.12 -7.31 -24.72
N VAL A 274 -5.09 -6.81 -24.05
CA VAL A 274 -4.01 -7.60 -23.46
C VAL A 274 -4.06 -7.46 -21.95
N ALA A 275 -4.12 -8.61 -21.23
CA ALA A 275 -4.05 -8.66 -19.78
C ALA A 275 -2.58 -8.75 -19.31
N ILE A 276 -2.16 -7.85 -18.43
CA ILE A 276 -0.78 -7.70 -17.95
C ILE A 276 -0.74 -7.99 -16.46
N ALA A 277 0.00 -9.04 -16.07
CA ALA A 277 0.17 -9.44 -14.67
C ALA A 277 1.28 -8.66 -13.95
N ALA A 278 2.31 -8.21 -14.69
CA ALA A 278 3.43 -7.47 -14.13
C ALA A 278 3.92 -6.41 -15.12
N GLY A 279 4.32 -5.27 -14.60
CA GLY A 279 4.83 -4.16 -15.42
C GLY A 279 4.82 -2.86 -14.62
N ASP A 280 5.47 -1.84 -15.18
CA ASP A 280 5.36 -0.47 -14.70
C ASP A 280 4.36 0.29 -15.57
N ILE A 281 3.33 0.87 -14.94
CA ILE A 281 2.32 1.67 -15.62
C ILE A 281 2.62 3.15 -15.42
N THR A 282 2.64 3.88 -16.52
CA THR A 282 2.67 5.35 -16.53
C THR A 282 1.37 5.88 -17.15
N HIS A 283 0.67 6.73 -16.42
CA HIS A 283 -0.48 7.45 -16.98
C HIS A 283 0.03 8.50 -17.98
N LEU A 284 -0.45 8.42 -19.21
CA LEU A 284 -0.11 9.40 -20.24
C LEU A 284 -1.07 10.58 -20.13
N ARG A 285 -0.53 11.78 -19.95
CA ARG A 285 -1.35 12.99 -20.01
C ARG A 285 -1.72 13.27 -21.46
N PRO A 286 -2.93 13.80 -21.74
CA PRO A 286 -3.25 14.32 -23.06
C PRO A 286 -2.20 15.38 -23.43
N VAL A 287 -1.61 15.24 -24.61
CA VAL A 287 -0.79 16.32 -25.17
C VAL A 287 -1.78 17.38 -25.64
N GLY A 288 -1.82 18.52 -24.93
CA GLY A 288 -2.65 19.68 -25.28
C GLY A 288 -2.12 20.36 -26.55
#